data_a59c46b8708eb36bc2f91310cd2c925b
#
_entry.id   a59c46b8708eb36bc2f91310cd2c925b
#
_cell.length_a   1.000
_cell.length_b   1.000
_cell.length_c   1.000
_cell.angle_alpha   90.00
_cell.angle_beta   90.00
_cell.angle_gamma   90.00
#
_symmetry.space_group_name_H-M   'P 1'
#
loop_
_entity.id
_entity.type
_entity.pdbx_description
1 polymer ?
#
loop_
_entity_poly.entity_id
_entity_poly.type
_entity_poly.pdbx_seq_one_letter_code
_entity_poly.pdbx_strand_id
1 'polypeptide(L)'
;TEEIEFTVTTDKETQKIEMKDMPILKNIKVIKVDSETKETIKDKFTFAIYEDSECTKLIKEVQSNKEDGTAIFEDLRYGIYYIKETKAPTDYELSNKVVKVEINNKGVFVDDEQIEEKEDTIEFTFENKKIEVPKTGDNSNMKLFAGLGLLSLLGITCILIQNHKKNKEE
;
A
#
# COMPACT_ATOMS: atom_id res chain seq x y z
N THR A 1 -34.35 -3.49 17.08
CA THR A 1 -34.88 -4.58 17.93
C THR A 1 -36.39 -4.60 17.78
N GLU A 2 -36.93 -5.70 17.24
CA GLU A 2 -38.39 -5.90 17.21
C GLU A 2 -38.86 -6.26 18.65
N GLU A 3 -39.90 -5.58 19.11
CA GLU A 3 -40.60 -5.95 20.37
C GLU A 3 -41.47 -7.16 20.11
N ILE A 4 -41.30 -8.20 20.91
CA ILE A 4 -42.14 -9.38 20.85
C ILE A 4 -43.07 -9.33 22.06
N GLU A 5 -44.36 -9.08 21.83
CA GLU A 5 -45.39 -9.22 22.86
C GLU A 5 -45.79 -10.69 23.00
N PHE A 6 -45.83 -11.18 24.22
CA PHE A 6 -46.30 -12.53 24.52
C PHE A 6 -47.24 -12.53 25.74
N THR A 7 -48.22 -13.39 25.71
CA THR A 7 -49.15 -13.57 26.81
C THR A 7 -48.80 -14.84 27.57
N VAL A 8 -48.59 -14.72 28.87
CA VAL A 8 -48.37 -15.89 29.75
C VAL A 8 -49.73 -16.51 30.04
N THR A 9 -49.95 -17.74 29.58
CA THR A 9 -51.14 -18.55 29.91
C THR A 9 -50.89 -19.41 31.13
N THR A 10 -51.97 -19.81 31.84
CA THR A 10 -51.87 -20.65 33.02
C THR A 10 -51.64 -22.14 32.71
N ASP A 11 -51.53 -22.49 31.44
CA ASP A 11 -51.27 -23.84 30.98
C ASP A 11 -49.80 -24.20 31.30
N LYS A 12 -49.57 -25.42 31.70
CA LYS A 12 -48.24 -25.93 32.09
C LYS A 12 -47.29 -26.16 30.89
N GLU A 13 -47.61 -25.63 29.72
CA GLU A 13 -46.80 -25.79 28.53
C GLU A 13 -45.69 -24.71 28.49
N THR A 14 -44.46 -25.13 28.19
CA THR A 14 -43.34 -24.23 28.02
C THR A 14 -43.49 -23.46 26.70
N GLN A 15 -43.68 -22.15 26.77
CA GLN A 15 -43.68 -21.29 25.59
C GLN A 15 -42.22 -20.98 25.19
N LYS A 16 -41.88 -21.30 23.97
CA LYS A 16 -40.56 -21.02 23.40
C LYS A 16 -40.64 -19.77 22.49
N ILE A 17 -39.92 -18.75 22.86
CA ILE A 17 -39.78 -17.52 22.05
C ILE A 17 -38.41 -17.58 21.35
N GLU A 18 -38.39 -17.53 20.04
CA GLU A 18 -37.15 -17.44 19.25
C GLU A 18 -36.97 -15.99 18.85
N MET A 19 -35.90 -15.39 19.34
CA MET A 19 -35.42 -14.07 18.87
C MET A 19 -34.31 -14.28 17.84
N LYS A 20 -34.43 -13.60 16.71
CA LYS A 20 -33.38 -13.60 15.68
C LYS A 20 -32.70 -12.23 15.68
N ASP A 21 -31.45 -12.21 16.08
CA ASP A 21 -30.60 -11.05 15.96
C ASP A 21 -29.85 -11.10 14.63
N MET A 22 -29.88 -10.00 13.89
CA MET A 22 -29.01 -9.84 12.73
C MET A 22 -27.71 -9.15 13.17
N PRO A 23 -26.54 -9.72 12.85
CA PRO A 23 -25.28 -9.06 13.17
C PRO A 23 -25.14 -7.75 12.40
N ILE A 24 -24.64 -6.71 13.07
CA ILE A 24 -24.21 -5.48 12.41
C ILE A 24 -22.86 -5.79 11.77
N LEU A 25 -22.80 -5.65 10.45
CA LEU A 25 -21.60 -5.89 9.66
C LEU A 25 -21.08 -4.56 9.12
N LYS A 26 -19.75 -4.40 9.07
CA LYS A 26 -19.07 -3.23 8.56
C LYS A 26 -18.02 -3.65 7.52
N ASN A 27 -17.77 -2.74 6.57
CA ASN A 27 -16.73 -2.90 5.58
C ASN A 27 -15.58 -1.94 5.88
N ILE A 28 -14.34 -2.39 5.66
CA ILE A 28 -13.16 -1.54 5.76
C ILE A 28 -12.56 -1.41 4.36
N LYS A 29 -12.48 -0.18 3.86
CA LYS A 29 -11.87 0.15 2.57
C LYS A 29 -10.55 0.89 2.81
N VAL A 30 -9.47 0.27 2.39
CA VAL A 30 -8.13 0.86 2.43
C VAL A 30 -7.84 1.50 1.08
N ILE A 31 -7.54 2.79 1.07
CA ILE A 31 -7.15 3.54 -0.12
C ILE A 31 -5.63 3.70 -0.10
N LYS A 32 -4.95 3.19 -1.12
CA LYS A 32 -3.51 3.26 -1.22
C LYS A 32 -3.06 4.58 -1.84
N VAL A 33 -2.15 5.29 -1.15
CA VAL A 33 -1.64 6.57 -1.63
C VAL A 33 -0.12 6.65 -1.56
N ASP A 34 0.46 7.43 -2.46
CA ASP A 34 1.87 7.80 -2.44
C ASP A 34 2.13 8.77 -1.26
N SER A 35 3.18 8.52 -0.48
CA SER A 35 3.48 9.28 0.73
C SER A 35 3.88 10.73 0.47
N GLU A 36 4.39 11.05 -0.73
CA GLU A 36 4.85 12.39 -1.10
C GLU A 36 3.76 13.17 -1.85
N THR A 37 3.22 12.56 -2.92
CA THR A 37 2.23 13.23 -3.78
C THR A 37 0.81 13.17 -3.26
N LYS A 38 0.52 12.23 -2.34
CA LYS A 38 -0.83 11.90 -1.83
C LYS A 38 -1.82 11.41 -2.90
N GLU A 39 -1.31 11.12 -4.09
CA GLU A 39 -2.12 10.55 -5.17
C GLU A 39 -2.39 9.07 -4.93
N THR A 40 -3.56 8.61 -5.37
CA THR A 40 -3.95 7.19 -5.26
C THR A 40 -3.09 6.32 -6.15
N ILE A 41 -2.53 5.25 -5.58
CA ILE A 41 -1.71 4.26 -6.30
C ILE A 41 -2.64 3.19 -6.89
N LYS A 42 -2.80 3.20 -8.20
CA LYS A 42 -3.63 2.24 -8.96
C LYS A 42 -2.79 1.09 -9.48
N ASP A 43 -2.39 0.20 -8.58
CA ASP A 43 -1.58 -0.99 -8.91
C ASP A 43 -2.01 -2.19 -8.05
N LYS A 44 -1.35 -3.33 -8.24
CA LYS A 44 -1.54 -4.52 -7.41
C LYS A 44 -0.76 -4.42 -6.12
N PHE A 45 -1.49 -4.46 -5.02
CA PHE A 45 -0.96 -4.64 -3.67
C PHE A 45 -1.87 -5.59 -2.89
N THR A 46 -1.44 -6.02 -1.72
CA THR A 46 -2.22 -6.94 -0.90
C THR A 46 -2.16 -6.50 0.55
N PHE A 47 -3.31 -6.53 1.21
CA PHE A 47 -3.45 -6.35 2.64
C PHE A 47 -3.98 -7.62 3.29
N ALA A 48 -3.53 -7.86 4.51
CA ALA A 48 -4.08 -8.91 5.38
C ALA A 48 -4.65 -8.29 6.65
N ILE A 49 -5.71 -8.90 7.17
CA ILE A 49 -6.37 -8.53 8.43
C ILE A 49 -6.17 -9.67 9.44
N TYR A 50 -5.85 -9.31 10.68
CA TYR A 50 -5.47 -10.21 11.76
C TYR A 50 -6.29 -9.95 13.03
N GLU A 51 -6.39 -10.95 13.91
CA GLU A 51 -7.02 -10.85 15.22
C GLU A 51 -6.08 -10.25 16.29
N ASP A 52 -4.75 -10.28 16.07
CA ASP A 52 -3.74 -9.91 17.05
C ASP A 52 -2.76 -8.87 16.51
N SER A 53 -2.19 -8.06 17.40
CA SER A 53 -1.23 -6.98 17.07
C SER A 53 0.08 -7.48 16.49
N GLU A 54 0.48 -8.71 16.80
CA GLU A 54 1.67 -9.37 16.28
C GLU A 54 1.46 -9.90 14.85
N CYS A 55 0.24 -9.79 14.31
CA CYS A 55 -0.13 -10.28 12.98
C CYS A 55 0.17 -11.77 12.77
N THR A 56 -0.11 -12.61 13.77
CA THR A 56 0.11 -14.07 13.73
C THR A 56 -1.16 -14.84 13.40
N LYS A 57 -2.34 -14.29 13.72
CA LYS A 57 -3.65 -14.91 13.52
C LYS A 57 -4.37 -14.27 12.35
N LEU A 58 -4.08 -14.76 11.16
CA LEU A 58 -4.68 -14.30 9.92
C LEU A 58 -6.17 -14.59 9.87
N ILE A 59 -7.00 -13.58 9.59
CA ILE A 59 -8.43 -13.72 9.31
C ILE A 59 -8.65 -13.84 7.79
N LYS A 60 -8.16 -12.86 7.03
CA LYS A 60 -8.39 -12.76 5.58
C LYS A 60 -7.28 -11.96 4.91
N GLU A 61 -6.99 -12.30 3.67
CA GLU A 61 -6.11 -11.51 2.79
C GLU A 61 -6.91 -11.01 1.58
N VAL A 62 -6.67 -9.76 1.18
CA VAL A 62 -7.38 -9.10 0.08
C VAL A 62 -6.40 -8.42 -0.85
N GLN A 63 -6.52 -8.73 -2.15
CA GLN A 63 -5.78 -8.05 -3.21
C GLN A 63 -6.54 -6.80 -3.65
N SER A 64 -5.79 -5.74 -3.99
CA SER A 64 -6.35 -4.48 -4.47
C SER A 64 -7.13 -4.60 -5.77
N ASN A 65 -8.14 -3.75 -5.90
CA ASN A 65 -8.68 -3.38 -7.19
C ASN A 65 -7.75 -2.36 -7.86
N LYS A 66 -7.25 -2.68 -9.07
CA LYS A 66 -6.33 -1.83 -9.82
C LYS A 66 -6.96 -0.58 -10.40
N GLU A 67 -8.27 -0.56 -10.57
CA GLU A 67 -8.96 0.56 -11.23
C GLU A 67 -9.05 1.77 -10.32
N ASP A 68 -9.24 1.54 -9.02
CA ASP A 68 -9.44 2.58 -8.02
C ASP A 68 -8.36 2.64 -6.92
N GLY A 69 -7.43 1.67 -6.88
CA GLY A 69 -6.35 1.64 -5.89
C GLY A 69 -6.84 1.35 -4.47
N THR A 70 -7.86 0.49 -4.33
CA THR A 70 -8.46 0.15 -3.04
C THR A 70 -8.39 -1.34 -2.73
N ALA A 71 -8.43 -1.69 -1.44
CA ALA A 71 -8.66 -3.04 -0.95
C ALA A 71 -9.80 -3.00 0.08
N ILE A 72 -10.77 -3.92 -0.03
CA ILE A 72 -11.98 -3.90 0.80
C ILE A 72 -12.07 -5.20 1.59
N PHE A 73 -12.18 -5.07 2.92
CA PHE A 73 -12.55 -6.16 3.81
C PHE A 73 -14.04 -6.02 4.14
N GLU A 74 -14.83 -6.98 3.71
CA GLU A 74 -16.28 -6.98 3.84
C GLU A 74 -16.73 -7.84 5.02
N ASP A 75 -17.96 -7.55 5.53
CA ASP A 75 -18.70 -8.34 6.50
C ASP A 75 -17.98 -8.52 7.86
N LEU A 76 -17.28 -7.50 8.31
CA LEU A 76 -16.60 -7.50 9.60
C LEU A 76 -17.59 -7.22 10.74
N ARG A 77 -17.56 -8.05 11.78
CA ARG A 77 -18.35 -7.90 13.01
C ARG A 77 -17.68 -6.92 13.98
N TYR A 78 -18.36 -6.65 15.08
CA TYR A 78 -17.73 -5.95 16.21
C TYR A 78 -16.50 -6.71 16.69
N GLY A 79 -15.38 -6.00 16.85
CA GLY A 79 -14.10 -6.56 17.23
C GLY A 79 -12.95 -5.59 17.04
N ILE A 80 -11.77 -6.05 17.39
CA ILE A 80 -10.51 -5.35 17.15
C ILE A 80 -9.76 -6.12 16.07
N TYR A 81 -9.29 -5.40 15.07
CA TYR A 81 -8.61 -5.92 13.90
C TYR A 81 -7.28 -5.19 13.68
N TYR A 82 -6.32 -5.90 13.10
CA TYR A 82 -5.01 -5.36 12.75
C TYR A 82 -4.76 -5.57 11.26
N ILE A 83 -4.56 -4.46 10.53
CA ILE A 83 -4.40 -4.48 9.08
C ILE A 83 -2.95 -4.18 8.75
N LYS A 84 -2.34 -5.05 7.95
CA LYS A 84 -0.96 -4.95 7.50
C LYS A 84 -0.84 -5.16 5.99
N GLU A 85 0.05 -4.41 5.36
CA GLU A 85 0.43 -4.67 3.98
C GLU A 85 1.30 -5.93 3.90
N THR A 86 0.91 -6.89 3.05
CA THR A 86 1.68 -8.12 2.79
C THR A 86 2.41 -8.09 1.45
N LYS A 87 1.93 -7.24 0.53
CA LYS A 87 2.58 -6.99 -0.76
C LYS A 87 2.42 -5.53 -1.18
N ALA A 88 3.54 -4.86 -1.39
CA ALA A 88 3.54 -3.47 -1.87
C ALA A 88 3.22 -3.37 -3.37
N PRO A 89 2.76 -2.18 -3.84
CA PRO A 89 2.69 -1.86 -5.26
C PRO A 89 4.08 -1.89 -5.92
N THR A 90 4.12 -1.99 -7.26
CA THR A 90 5.37 -1.91 -8.00
C THR A 90 6.07 -0.57 -7.75
N ASP A 91 7.39 -0.58 -7.61
CA ASP A 91 8.23 0.60 -7.33
C ASP A 91 8.00 1.28 -5.97
N TYR A 92 7.30 0.62 -5.02
CA TYR A 92 7.07 1.10 -3.67
C TYR A 92 7.67 0.18 -2.62
N GLU A 93 8.16 0.76 -1.53
CA GLU A 93 8.66 0.02 -0.37
C GLU A 93 7.50 -0.67 0.37
N LEU A 94 7.70 -1.93 0.80
CA LEU A 94 6.74 -2.62 1.65
C LEU A 94 6.68 -1.92 3.01
N SER A 95 5.49 -1.49 3.42
CA SER A 95 5.30 -0.85 4.71
C SER A 95 5.22 -1.87 5.85
N ASN A 96 5.92 -1.59 6.94
CA ASN A 96 5.81 -2.37 8.18
C ASN A 96 4.72 -1.85 9.13
N LYS A 97 3.97 -0.80 8.72
CA LYS A 97 2.89 -0.23 9.53
C LYS A 97 1.79 -1.27 9.72
N VAL A 98 1.32 -1.39 10.97
CA VAL A 98 0.11 -2.12 11.34
C VAL A 98 -0.91 -1.09 11.78
N VAL A 99 -2.10 -1.11 11.18
CA VAL A 99 -3.22 -0.22 11.51
C VAL A 99 -4.21 -0.98 12.38
N LYS A 100 -4.49 -0.46 13.58
CA LYS A 100 -5.53 -1.00 14.46
C LYS A 100 -6.89 -0.44 14.02
N VAL A 101 -7.87 -1.32 13.84
CA VAL A 101 -9.26 -0.94 13.59
C VAL A 101 -10.15 -1.58 14.66
N GLU A 102 -10.89 -0.76 15.38
CA GLU A 102 -11.86 -1.21 16.37
C GLU A 102 -13.27 -0.87 15.93
N ILE A 103 -14.13 -1.88 15.84
CA ILE A 103 -15.53 -1.75 15.49
C ILE A 103 -16.35 -2.10 16.74
N ASN A 104 -17.13 -1.15 17.25
CA ASN A 104 -17.96 -1.36 18.44
C ASN A 104 -19.26 -0.55 18.36
N ASN A 105 -20.08 -0.58 19.43
CA ASN A 105 -21.37 0.10 19.49
C ASN A 105 -21.28 1.64 19.57
N LYS A 106 -20.08 2.21 19.71
CA LYS A 106 -19.83 3.66 19.70
C LYS A 106 -19.39 4.17 18.34
N GLY A 107 -19.08 3.24 17.42
CA GLY A 107 -18.59 3.54 16.07
C GLY A 107 -17.33 2.77 15.72
N VAL A 108 -16.60 3.28 14.74
CA VAL A 108 -15.35 2.69 14.28
C VAL A 108 -14.19 3.63 14.57
N PHE A 109 -13.10 3.04 15.04
CA PHE A 109 -11.87 3.73 15.40
C PHE A 109 -10.70 3.16 14.59
N VAL A 110 -9.89 4.03 13.99
CA VAL A 110 -8.65 3.67 13.29
C VAL A 110 -7.50 4.30 14.05
N ASP A 111 -6.54 3.48 14.52
CA ASP A 111 -5.43 3.92 15.39
C ASP A 111 -5.93 4.78 16.59
N ASP A 112 -7.06 4.36 17.20
CA ASP A 112 -7.76 4.98 18.32
C ASP A 112 -8.48 6.32 18.00
N GLU A 113 -8.48 6.79 16.75
CA GLU A 113 -9.25 7.94 16.29
C GLU A 113 -10.59 7.51 15.69
N GLN A 114 -11.69 8.13 16.14
CA GLN A 114 -13.01 7.83 15.60
C GLN A 114 -13.16 8.34 14.17
N ILE A 115 -13.56 7.44 13.27
CA ILE A 115 -13.73 7.73 11.84
C ILE A 115 -15.22 7.81 11.51
N GLU A 116 -15.59 8.78 10.66
CA GLU A 116 -16.94 8.89 10.13
C GLU A 116 -17.23 7.74 9.16
N GLU A 117 -18.38 7.08 9.36
CA GLU A 117 -18.83 5.97 8.53
C GLU A 117 -19.69 6.49 7.37
N LYS A 118 -19.49 5.91 6.19
CA LYS A 118 -20.34 6.13 5.02
C LYS A 118 -20.97 4.81 4.61
N GLU A 119 -22.29 4.70 4.76
CA GLU A 119 -23.05 3.51 4.32
C GLU A 119 -22.42 2.17 4.78
N ASP A 120 -22.16 2.02 6.09
CA ASP A 120 -21.52 0.84 6.69
C ASP A 120 -20.07 0.56 6.22
N THR A 121 -19.46 1.50 5.50
CA THR A 121 -18.07 1.41 5.05
C THR A 121 -17.20 2.47 5.70
N ILE A 122 -16.08 2.02 6.24
CA ILE A 122 -15.03 2.87 6.82
C ILE A 122 -13.93 3.01 5.78
N GLU A 123 -13.55 4.23 5.45
CA GLU A 123 -12.47 4.51 4.52
C GLU A 123 -11.28 5.16 5.25
N PHE A 124 -10.07 4.65 5.02
CA PHE A 124 -8.85 5.33 5.43
C PHE A 124 -7.74 5.16 4.39
N THR A 125 -6.76 6.06 4.43
CA THR A 125 -5.60 6.04 3.54
C THR A 125 -4.43 5.29 4.16
N PHE A 126 -3.71 4.55 3.32
CA PHE A 126 -2.47 3.87 3.70
C PHE A 126 -1.35 4.31 2.75
N GLU A 127 -0.31 4.94 3.32
CA GLU A 127 0.77 5.55 2.57
C GLU A 127 1.92 4.57 2.31
N ASN A 128 2.48 4.59 1.08
CA ASN A 128 3.76 3.94 0.76
C ASN A 128 4.74 4.94 0.20
N LYS A 129 6.01 4.73 0.54
CA LYS A 129 7.13 5.48 0.00
C LYS A 129 7.59 4.83 -1.30
N LYS A 130 7.80 5.65 -2.33
CA LYS A 130 8.37 5.20 -3.60
C LYS A 130 9.83 4.83 -3.44
N ILE A 131 10.27 3.74 -4.09
CA ILE A 131 11.67 3.32 -4.09
C ILE A 131 12.48 4.33 -4.90
N GLU A 132 13.44 5.00 -4.24
CA GLU A 132 14.38 5.87 -4.94
C GLU A 132 15.40 5.04 -5.69
N VAL A 133 15.32 5.03 -7.02
CA VAL A 133 16.38 4.45 -7.85
C VAL A 133 17.50 5.49 -7.94
N PRO A 134 18.72 5.21 -7.44
CA PRO A 134 19.83 6.12 -7.61
C PRO A 134 20.03 6.42 -9.11
N LYS A 135 20.07 7.70 -9.48
CA LYS A 135 20.42 8.09 -10.85
C LYS A 135 21.88 7.77 -11.11
N THR A 136 22.17 6.52 -11.51
CA THR A 136 23.52 6.05 -11.91
C THR A 136 23.91 6.52 -13.30
N GLY A 137 23.50 7.71 -13.69
CA GLY A 137 23.86 8.35 -14.93
C GLY A 137 24.73 9.57 -14.68
N ASP A 138 26.02 9.38 -14.36
CA ASP A 138 26.98 10.47 -14.41
C ASP A 138 27.33 10.77 -15.88
N ASN A 139 26.50 11.63 -16.50
CA ASN A 139 26.79 12.18 -17.82
C ASN A 139 27.84 13.33 -17.77
N SER A 140 28.36 13.67 -16.57
CA SER A 140 29.24 14.84 -16.40
C SER A 140 30.61 14.67 -17.04
N ASN A 141 31.10 13.42 -17.16
CA ASN A 141 32.44 13.16 -17.67
C ASN A 141 32.53 12.70 -19.14
N MET A 142 31.38 12.35 -19.77
CA MET A 142 31.42 11.87 -21.16
C MET A 142 31.96 12.92 -22.15
N LYS A 143 31.66 14.22 -21.95
CA LYS A 143 32.22 15.32 -22.74
C LYS A 143 33.70 15.54 -22.47
N LEU A 144 34.16 15.32 -21.23
CA LEU A 144 35.57 15.42 -20.87
C LEU A 144 36.40 14.31 -21.51
N PHE A 145 35.89 13.06 -21.46
CA PHE A 145 36.60 11.93 -22.10
C PHE A 145 36.57 12.00 -23.62
N ALA A 146 35.51 12.53 -24.25
CA ALA A 146 35.47 12.79 -25.68
C ALA A 146 36.50 13.88 -26.09
N GLY A 147 36.66 14.92 -25.28
CA GLY A 147 37.67 15.97 -25.49
C GLY A 147 39.12 15.47 -25.38
N LEU A 148 39.42 14.63 -24.37
CA LEU A 148 40.72 14.01 -24.18
C LEU A 148 41.09 13.04 -25.32
N GLY A 149 40.13 12.27 -25.81
CA GLY A 149 40.29 11.36 -26.96
C GLY A 149 40.64 12.10 -28.24
N LEU A 150 40.03 13.25 -28.52
CA LEU A 150 40.33 14.10 -29.67
C LEU A 150 41.73 14.73 -29.60
N LEU A 151 42.17 15.18 -28.41
CA LEU A 151 43.54 15.73 -28.22
C LEU A 151 44.60 14.66 -28.40
N SER A 152 44.38 13.42 -27.99
CA SER A 152 45.32 12.32 -28.20
C SER A 152 45.48 11.96 -29.69
N LEU A 153 44.41 11.96 -30.46
CA LEU A 153 44.43 11.72 -31.89
C LEU A 153 45.19 12.82 -32.64
N LEU A 154 45.00 14.09 -32.27
CA LEU A 154 45.77 15.22 -32.86
C LEU A 154 47.26 15.14 -32.53
N GLY A 155 47.63 14.71 -31.33
CA GLY A 155 49.03 14.50 -30.94
C GLY A 155 49.72 13.41 -31.79
N ILE A 156 49.07 12.31 -32.02
CA ILE A 156 49.58 11.19 -32.84
C ILE A 156 49.76 11.63 -34.29
N THR A 157 48.84 12.38 -34.88
CA THR A 157 48.94 12.89 -36.26
C THR A 157 50.09 13.89 -36.42
N CYS A 158 50.34 14.76 -35.42
CA CYS A 158 51.51 15.67 -35.46
C CYS A 158 52.83 14.92 -35.44
N ILE A 159 52.98 13.88 -34.60
CA ILE A 159 54.20 13.06 -34.52
C ILE A 159 54.43 12.32 -35.84
N LEU A 160 53.41 11.76 -36.47
CA LEU A 160 53.53 11.08 -37.77
C LEU A 160 53.95 12.01 -38.88
N ILE A 161 53.44 13.26 -38.93
CA ILE A 161 53.81 14.26 -39.91
C ILE A 161 55.28 14.70 -39.74
N GLN A 162 55.74 14.88 -38.48
CA GLN A 162 57.14 15.25 -38.20
C GLN A 162 58.11 14.12 -38.61
N ASN A 163 57.80 12.86 -38.32
CA ASN A 163 58.59 11.72 -38.72
C ASN A 163 58.65 11.56 -40.26
N HIS A 164 57.53 11.83 -40.95
CA HIS A 164 57.47 11.73 -42.40
C HIS A 164 58.32 12.86 -43.10
N LYS A 165 58.43 14.06 -42.48
CA LYS A 165 59.31 15.10 -42.94
C LYS A 165 60.79 14.76 -42.73
N LYS A 166 61.21 14.22 -41.63
CA LYS A 166 62.57 13.76 -41.31
C LYS A 166 63.10 12.73 -42.33
N ASN A 167 62.27 11.76 -42.69
CA ASN A 167 62.62 10.66 -43.60
C ASN A 167 62.68 11.11 -45.07
N LYS A 168 62.38 12.37 -45.43
CA LYS A 168 62.53 12.95 -46.80
C LYS A 168 63.74 13.84 -46.95
N GLU A 169 64.43 14.13 -45.85
CA GLU A 169 65.64 14.99 -45.84
C GLU A 169 66.94 14.18 -45.74
N GLU A 170 66.87 12.84 -45.62
CA GLU A 170 67.94 11.88 -45.81
C GLU A 170 67.87 11.27 -47.24
#